data_406ff72d600066617f07e3f1687e6bf9
#
_entry.id   406ff72d600066617f07e3f1687e6bf9
#
_cell.length_a   1.000
_cell.length_b   1.000
_cell.length_c   1.000
_cell.angle_alpha   90.00
_cell.angle_beta   90.00
_cell.angle_gamma   90.00
#
_symmetry.space_group_name_H-M   'P 1'
#
loop_
_entity.id
_entity.type
_entity.pdbx_description
1 polymer ?
#
loop_
_entity_poly.entity_id
_entity_poly.type
_entity_poly.pdbx_seq_one_letter_code
_entity_poly.pdbx_strand_id
1 'polypeptide(L)'
;MMERREFLRQAALTAGGLLLFRSPISALAAATSAACRIEVLLAEELGTISPNIYGHFTENLSGVIYDGIWVGKNSKIPNNDGIRSELVEHMRKIKPAVIRFPGGCFADSYDWRDGVGPAGKRPRRTNFWNGVEASNAPATHRFDPNQFGTDEFVHFCRLTGGQPYLAANVRSLPAEEFNRWVEYCNSPAGSTTLADMRAAGGSSDPFDVRYWGVGNESWGCWGNFLPQEYAAEFRRYAAWVPGYGKPLSLIASGPNSDDLNWTRGFFEALARKGKDQINSVYGFALHHYAWNLARGKTQDWDQGKGDALKFDAVDWYELLREGQKIEDLIDSHWKLMGEIDTEHYVKLVVDEWGPWYKPGSEQTPGDALEQTPTMRDAVFSGMTLDIFNRNPDKVAMANCAQLINCLNSLYLAHEDKFVVTPVGHVFEMYVPHQGGKAVRAIFYAPPIPYDRDGKPTEFWGLHGSASVHGKTLALTVVNPNVRDVCETEISTGAAKPKSGMITTLSNPDIHAYNSFQQRDVVVPRTSELKIGDSALVVTFPPASVTTLQIELG
;
A
#
# COMPACT_ATOMS: atom_id res chain seq x y z
N MET A 1 4.04 -50.96 -12.34
CA MET A 1 3.77 -50.08 -11.22
C MET A 1 4.49 -50.69 -10.02
N MET A 2 5.70 -50.32 -9.76
CA MET A 2 6.48 -50.70 -8.56
C MET A 2 6.64 -49.50 -7.69
N GLU A 3 6.33 -49.64 -6.42
CA GLU A 3 6.22 -48.56 -5.47
C GLU A 3 7.57 -47.97 -5.06
N ARG A 4 7.61 -46.65 -4.91
CA ARG A 4 8.75 -45.81 -4.54
C ARG A 4 9.38 -46.15 -3.16
N ARG A 5 8.92 -47.20 -2.47
CA ARG A 5 9.41 -47.60 -1.13
C ARG A 5 10.54 -48.64 -1.14
N GLU A 6 10.82 -49.28 -2.25
CA GLU A 6 11.86 -50.35 -2.31
C GLU A 6 13.24 -49.83 -2.74
N PHE A 7 13.34 -48.64 -3.30
CA PHE A 7 14.63 -48.07 -3.72
C PHE A 7 15.49 -47.53 -2.57
N LEU A 8 14.94 -47.33 -1.40
CA LEU A 8 15.65 -46.77 -0.23
C LEU A 8 16.14 -47.82 0.78
N ARG A 9 15.98 -49.12 0.49
CA ARG A 9 16.39 -50.22 1.39
C ARG A 9 17.67 -50.98 0.98
N GLN A 10 18.26 -50.68 -0.19
CA GLN A 10 19.44 -51.41 -0.69
C GLN A 10 20.77 -50.64 -0.61
N ALA A 11 20.85 -49.48 0.03
CA ALA A 11 22.08 -48.69 0.19
C ALA A 11 22.71 -48.76 1.59
N ALA A 12 22.36 -49.76 2.39
CA ALA A 12 22.98 -49.94 3.72
C ALA A 12 23.35 -51.41 3.93
N LEU A 13 24.51 -51.83 3.41
CA LEU A 13 25.26 -52.99 3.88
C LEU A 13 26.52 -53.19 2.99
N THR A 14 27.63 -52.55 3.32
CA THR A 14 28.98 -53.11 3.26
C THR A 14 29.88 -52.34 4.22
N ALA A 15 30.03 -52.91 5.37
CA ALA A 15 31.03 -52.48 6.35
C ALA A 15 32.28 -53.35 6.18
N GLY A 16 33.46 -52.78 6.45
CA GLY A 16 34.60 -53.54 6.85
C GLY A 16 35.93 -53.13 6.20
N GLY A 17 36.82 -52.53 6.97
CA GLY A 17 38.23 -52.41 6.63
C GLY A 17 38.98 -51.26 7.33
N LEU A 18 39.38 -51.48 8.58
CA LEU A 18 40.35 -50.61 9.28
C LEU A 18 41.67 -50.55 8.54
N LEU A 19 42.22 -49.35 8.33
CA LEU A 19 43.65 -49.10 8.34
C LEU A 19 43.94 -47.67 8.83
N LEU A 20 44.60 -47.57 9.96
CA LEU A 20 45.11 -46.37 10.61
C LEU A 20 46.29 -45.78 9.82
N PHE A 21 46.13 -44.59 9.24
CA PHE A 21 47.23 -43.70 8.91
C PHE A 21 46.99 -42.35 9.60
N ARG A 22 47.84 -42.05 10.57
CA ARG A 22 47.94 -40.69 11.14
C ARG A 22 48.65 -39.80 10.13
N SER A 23 47.95 -38.83 9.60
CA SER A 23 48.51 -37.65 8.96
C SER A 23 47.91 -36.41 9.64
N PRO A 24 48.65 -35.31 9.84
CA PRO A 24 48.13 -34.13 10.50
C PRO A 24 47.12 -33.46 9.61
N ILE A 25 45.86 -33.56 10.00
CA ILE A 25 44.79 -32.80 9.37
C ILE A 25 45.03 -31.34 9.77
N SER A 26 45.57 -30.57 8.83
CA SER A 26 45.46 -29.11 8.86
C SER A 26 43.98 -28.78 9.04
N ALA A 27 43.65 -28.16 10.15
CA ALA A 27 42.31 -27.61 10.35
C ALA A 27 42.04 -26.56 9.23
N LEU A 28 41.42 -26.99 8.16
CA LEU A 28 40.69 -26.06 7.30
C LEU A 28 39.62 -25.47 8.22
N ALA A 29 39.80 -24.22 8.61
CA ALA A 29 38.72 -23.45 9.20
C ALA A 29 37.57 -23.49 8.22
N ALA A 30 36.55 -24.28 8.52
CA ALA A 30 35.27 -24.19 7.84
C ALA A 30 34.79 -22.74 8.07
N ALA A 31 34.81 -21.93 7.02
CA ALA A 31 34.08 -20.70 7.04
C ALA A 31 32.64 -21.10 7.38
N THR A 32 32.18 -20.73 8.57
CA THR A 32 30.79 -20.85 8.95
C THR A 32 30.03 -19.99 7.91
N SER A 33 29.38 -20.64 6.93
CA SER A 33 28.50 -19.93 6.03
C SER A 33 27.45 -19.23 6.89
N ALA A 34 27.22 -17.95 6.66
CA ALA A 34 26.16 -17.21 7.34
C ALA A 34 24.86 -18.02 7.29
N ALA A 35 24.14 -18.09 8.41
CA ALA A 35 22.90 -18.85 8.50
C ALA A 35 21.82 -18.29 7.54
N CYS A 36 21.96 -17.02 7.13
CA CYS A 36 21.10 -16.33 6.19
C CYS A 36 21.89 -15.86 4.95
N ARG A 37 21.24 -15.89 3.80
CA ARG A 37 21.83 -15.44 2.54
C ARG A 37 20.78 -14.76 1.65
N ILE A 38 21.18 -13.72 0.95
CA ILE A 38 20.38 -13.07 -0.09
C ILE A 38 21.15 -13.13 -1.41
N GLU A 39 20.50 -13.64 -2.45
CA GLU A 39 21.02 -13.64 -3.81
C GLU A 39 20.22 -12.67 -4.66
N VAL A 40 20.83 -11.58 -5.14
CA VAL A 40 20.22 -10.64 -6.07
C VAL A 40 20.61 -11.05 -7.50
N LEU A 41 19.63 -11.50 -8.26
CA LEU A 41 19.82 -11.98 -9.63
C LEU A 41 19.61 -10.83 -10.61
N LEU A 42 20.61 -9.98 -10.77
CA LEU A 42 20.54 -8.73 -11.55
C LEU A 42 20.12 -8.93 -13.03
N ALA A 43 20.35 -10.11 -13.58
CA ALA A 43 19.95 -10.45 -14.96
C ALA A 43 18.48 -10.90 -15.07
N GLU A 44 17.81 -11.18 -13.96
CA GLU A 44 16.41 -11.61 -13.95
C GLU A 44 15.49 -10.41 -13.63
N GLU A 45 15.27 -9.58 -14.66
CA GLU A 45 14.35 -8.45 -14.58
C GLU A 45 12.89 -8.93 -14.51
N LEU A 46 12.12 -8.43 -13.54
CA LEU A 46 10.70 -8.75 -13.33
C LEU A 46 9.79 -7.70 -13.99
N GLY A 47 10.28 -6.50 -14.25
CA GLY A 47 9.56 -5.38 -14.84
C GLY A 47 9.92 -4.05 -14.19
N THR A 48 9.25 -2.97 -14.59
CA THR A 48 9.46 -1.65 -13.99
C THR A 48 8.47 -1.41 -12.87
N ILE A 49 8.96 -1.12 -11.68
CA ILE A 49 8.12 -0.77 -10.53
C ILE A 49 7.38 0.54 -10.83
N SER A 50 6.06 0.47 -10.92
CA SER A 50 5.25 1.67 -11.09
C SER A 50 5.36 2.57 -9.85
N PRO A 51 5.69 3.86 -9.98
CA PRO A 51 5.65 4.76 -8.82
C PRO A 51 4.28 4.83 -8.16
N ASN A 52 3.20 4.52 -8.89
CA ASN A 52 1.84 4.53 -8.37
C ASN A 52 1.57 3.45 -7.31
N ILE A 53 2.43 2.44 -7.15
CA ILE A 53 2.26 1.49 -6.02
C ILE A 53 2.59 2.11 -4.66
N TYR A 54 3.17 3.30 -4.65
CA TYR A 54 3.42 4.14 -3.48
C TYR A 54 2.38 5.27 -3.38
N GLY A 55 1.15 4.95 -3.78
CA GLY A 55 0.01 5.86 -3.71
C GLY A 55 -0.61 5.92 -2.31
N HIS A 56 -1.48 6.91 -2.14
CA HIS A 56 -2.15 7.17 -0.88
C HIS A 56 -3.64 7.36 -1.08
N PHE A 57 -4.40 6.92 -0.09
CA PHE A 57 -5.83 7.09 -0.03
C PHE A 57 -6.20 8.17 0.98
N THR A 58 -7.11 9.05 0.61
CA THR A 58 -7.68 10.09 1.45
C THR A 58 -9.20 10.09 1.34
N GLU A 59 -9.88 9.89 2.45
CA GLU A 59 -11.34 9.87 2.52
C GLU A 59 -11.84 11.00 3.42
N ASN A 60 -13.01 11.55 3.12
CA ASN A 60 -13.65 12.50 4.00
C ASN A 60 -14.29 11.77 5.20
N LEU A 61 -13.42 11.27 6.05
CA LEU A 61 -13.70 10.47 7.23
C LEU A 61 -12.89 11.02 8.40
N SER A 62 -13.51 11.20 9.55
CA SER A 62 -12.85 11.68 10.77
C SER A 62 -11.90 12.86 10.53
N GLY A 63 -10.70 12.78 11.05
CA GLY A 63 -9.65 13.80 10.94
C GLY A 63 -8.79 13.72 9.67
N VAL A 64 -9.16 12.94 8.66
CA VAL A 64 -8.31 12.82 7.44
C VAL A 64 -8.29 14.13 6.65
N ILE A 65 -9.45 14.62 6.26
CA ILE A 65 -9.55 15.87 5.50
C ILE A 65 -9.43 17.06 6.41
N TYR A 66 -10.42 17.24 7.31
CA TYR A 66 -10.43 18.37 8.23
C TYR A 66 -9.56 18.08 9.45
N ASP A 67 -8.69 19.04 9.78
CA ASP A 67 -7.59 18.96 10.74
C ASP A 67 -6.35 18.21 10.18
N GLY A 68 -6.48 17.10 9.50
CA GLY A 68 -5.36 16.37 8.88
C GLY A 68 -4.74 17.14 7.70
N ILE A 69 -5.44 17.21 6.58
CA ILE A 69 -4.98 17.87 5.35
C ILE A 69 -5.34 19.35 5.35
N TRP A 70 -6.61 19.66 5.60
CA TRP A 70 -7.19 21.00 5.53
C TRP A 70 -7.34 21.62 6.91
N VAL A 71 -6.54 22.64 7.18
CA VAL A 71 -6.61 23.41 8.42
C VAL A 71 -7.33 24.75 8.25
N GLY A 72 -7.68 25.09 7.00
CA GLY A 72 -8.33 26.35 6.65
C GLY A 72 -7.35 27.49 6.35
N LYS A 73 -7.71 28.34 5.38
CA LYS A 73 -6.84 29.44 4.90
C LYS A 73 -6.46 30.45 5.98
N ASN A 74 -7.35 30.68 6.94
CA ASN A 74 -7.17 31.65 8.02
C ASN A 74 -6.66 31.01 9.32
N SER A 75 -6.27 29.74 9.29
CA SER A 75 -5.74 29.04 10.45
C SER A 75 -4.41 29.66 10.92
N LYS A 76 -4.15 29.60 12.23
CA LYS A 76 -2.84 29.91 12.81
C LYS A 76 -1.82 28.79 12.59
N ILE A 77 -2.29 27.59 12.27
CA ILE A 77 -1.44 26.46 11.88
C ILE A 77 -0.77 26.80 10.55
N PRO A 78 0.55 26.64 10.40
CA PRO A 78 1.24 26.90 9.14
C PRO A 78 0.59 26.14 7.98
N ASN A 79 0.19 26.88 6.95
CA ASN A 79 -0.55 26.31 5.83
C ASN A 79 -0.23 27.01 4.50
N ASN A 80 -0.46 26.26 3.42
CA ASN A 80 -0.40 26.73 2.04
C ASN A 80 -1.84 26.82 1.50
N ASP A 81 -2.44 27.99 1.55
CA ASP A 81 -3.84 28.22 1.16
C ASP A 81 -4.84 27.28 1.86
N GLY A 82 -4.60 26.96 3.11
CA GLY A 82 -5.44 26.06 3.92
C GLY A 82 -4.93 24.63 4.04
N ILE A 83 -3.96 24.20 3.22
CA ILE A 83 -3.31 22.90 3.29
C ILE A 83 -2.19 22.93 4.34
N ARG A 84 -2.17 21.99 5.27
CA ARG A 84 -1.14 21.87 6.33
C ARG A 84 0.26 21.81 5.74
N SER A 85 1.13 22.78 6.09
CA SER A 85 2.48 22.88 5.51
C SER A 85 3.38 21.71 5.91
N GLU A 86 3.34 21.27 7.15
CA GLU A 86 4.16 20.17 7.66
C GLU A 86 3.85 18.84 6.93
N LEU A 87 2.56 18.59 6.62
CA LEU A 87 2.17 17.46 5.78
C LEU A 87 2.79 17.56 4.37
N VAL A 88 2.72 18.72 3.74
CA VAL A 88 3.29 18.93 2.40
C VAL A 88 4.80 18.68 2.38
N GLU A 89 5.52 19.13 3.41
CA GLU A 89 6.96 18.93 3.53
C GLU A 89 7.33 17.45 3.62
N HIS A 90 6.60 16.67 4.43
CA HIS A 90 6.82 15.23 4.56
C HIS A 90 6.40 14.46 3.31
N MET A 91 5.27 14.83 2.70
CA MET A 91 4.83 14.23 1.44
C MET A 91 5.86 14.37 0.32
N ARG A 92 6.53 15.52 0.22
CA ARG A 92 7.61 15.72 -0.78
C ARG A 92 8.79 14.78 -0.60
N LYS A 93 9.08 14.34 0.63
CA LYS A 93 10.15 13.36 0.90
C LYS A 93 9.80 11.98 0.37
N ILE A 94 8.54 11.55 0.54
CA ILE A 94 8.08 10.24 0.07
C ILE A 94 7.75 10.21 -1.43
N LYS A 95 7.70 11.39 -2.11
CA LYS A 95 7.43 11.53 -3.55
C LYS A 95 6.17 10.79 -3.99
N PRO A 96 4.99 11.14 -3.49
CA PRO A 96 3.76 10.43 -3.84
C PRO A 96 3.50 10.54 -5.34
N ALA A 97 3.23 9.41 -6.00
CA ALA A 97 2.92 9.44 -7.43
C ALA A 97 1.42 9.69 -7.67
N VAL A 98 0.56 9.19 -6.79
CA VAL A 98 -0.90 9.31 -6.91
C VAL A 98 -1.54 9.45 -5.53
N ILE A 99 -2.62 10.23 -5.45
CA ILE A 99 -3.44 10.41 -4.24
C ILE A 99 -4.92 10.26 -4.64
N ARG A 100 -5.64 9.38 -3.94
CA ARG A 100 -7.05 9.06 -4.19
C ARG A 100 -7.97 9.86 -3.26
N PHE A 101 -9.05 10.43 -3.83
CA PHE A 101 -10.07 11.27 -3.18
C PHE A 101 -11.43 11.13 -3.92
N PRO A 102 -12.60 11.38 -3.34
CA PRO A 102 -12.86 11.89 -1.99
C PRO A 102 -13.00 10.80 -0.94
N GLY A 103 -12.83 9.54 -1.30
CA GLY A 103 -12.95 8.45 -0.37
C GLY A 103 -13.08 7.09 -1.01
N GLY A 104 -13.36 6.16 -0.12
CA GLY A 104 -13.94 4.85 -0.31
C GLY A 104 -15.46 4.94 -0.34
N CYS A 105 -16.13 4.44 0.72
CA CYS A 105 -17.59 4.51 0.81
C CYS A 105 -18.14 5.95 0.77
N PHE A 106 -17.39 6.94 1.24
CA PHE A 106 -17.79 8.34 1.14
C PHE A 106 -17.97 8.80 -0.32
N ALA A 107 -17.16 8.30 -1.26
CA ALA A 107 -17.24 8.66 -2.67
C ALA A 107 -18.67 8.43 -3.23
N ASP A 108 -19.30 7.33 -2.84
CA ASP A 108 -20.65 6.96 -3.30
C ASP A 108 -21.79 7.76 -2.65
N SER A 109 -21.45 8.72 -1.78
CA SER A 109 -22.39 9.71 -1.24
C SER A 109 -22.04 11.16 -1.59
N TYR A 110 -20.90 11.37 -2.26
CA TYR A 110 -20.37 12.69 -2.56
C TYR A 110 -20.90 13.26 -3.88
N ASP A 111 -21.44 14.48 -3.83
CA ASP A 111 -21.71 15.29 -5.02
C ASP A 111 -20.54 16.27 -5.20
N TRP A 112 -19.77 16.11 -6.25
CA TRP A 112 -18.58 16.92 -6.52
C TRP A 112 -18.89 18.42 -6.67
N ARG A 113 -20.13 18.76 -7.06
CA ARG A 113 -20.58 20.16 -7.21
C ARG A 113 -20.66 20.89 -5.88
N ASP A 114 -20.93 20.18 -4.79
CA ASP A 114 -20.98 20.75 -3.45
C ASP A 114 -19.61 21.29 -3.01
N GLY A 115 -18.51 20.70 -3.53
CA GLY A 115 -17.14 21.08 -3.21
C GLY A 115 -16.48 22.08 -4.17
N VAL A 116 -17.22 22.72 -5.09
CA VAL A 116 -16.65 23.68 -6.06
C VAL A 116 -17.30 25.06 -5.95
N GLY A 117 -16.64 26.06 -6.53
CA GLY A 117 -17.07 27.47 -6.46
C GLY A 117 -16.74 28.13 -5.11
N PRO A 118 -17.28 29.35 -4.85
CA PRO A 118 -16.93 30.15 -3.68
C PRO A 118 -17.25 29.42 -2.37
N ALA A 119 -16.24 29.19 -1.52
CA ALA A 119 -16.34 28.41 -0.28
C ALA A 119 -17.49 28.85 0.64
N GLY A 120 -17.76 30.17 0.75
CA GLY A 120 -18.86 30.69 1.58
C GLY A 120 -20.27 30.41 1.03
N LYS A 121 -20.39 29.87 -0.20
CA LYS A 121 -21.66 29.51 -0.82
C LYS A 121 -21.86 27.99 -0.93
N ARG A 122 -20.86 27.20 -0.57
CA ARG A 122 -20.94 25.75 -0.60
C ARG A 122 -21.92 25.24 0.45
N PRO A 123 -22.74 24.23 0.14
CA PRO A 123 -23.69 23.69 1.12
C PRO A 123 -22.97 22.90 2.20
N ARG A 124 -23.58 22.82 3.39
CA ARG A 124 -23.20 21.83 4.38
C ARG A 124 -24.03 20.57 4.18
N ARG A 125 -23.38 19.41 4.25
CA ARG A 125 -24.02 18.11 4.14
C ARG A 125 -23.78 17.26 5.38
N THR A 126 -24.67 16.33 5.67
CA THR A 126 -24.40 15.26 6.61
C THR A 126 -23.32 14.38 6.02
N ASN A 127 -22.24 14.14 6.76
CA ASN A 127 -21.22 13.22 6.33
C ASN A 127 -21.78 11.79 6.36
N PHE A 128 -21.47 10.99 5.34
CA PHE A 128 -21.89 9.59 5.23
C PHE A 128 -21.57 8.79 6.52
N TRP A 129 -20.41 9.02 7.11
CA TRP A 129 -19.92 8.33 8.31
C TRP A 129 -20.59 8.76 9.61
N ASN A 130 -21.46 9.79 9.59
CA ASN A 130 -22.08 10.36 10.79
C ASN A 130 -22.87 9.34 11.64
N GLY A 131 -23.54 8.39 11.03
CA GLY A 131 -24.36 7.41 11.73
C GLY A 131 -23.64 6.10 12.04
N VAL A 132 -22.44 5.91 11.52
CA VAL A 132 -21.71 4.64 11.60
C VAL A 132 -20.59 4.69 12.63
N GLU A 133 -19.75 5.71 12.58
CA GLU A 133 -18.49 5.75 13.32
C GLU A 133 -18.33 6.98 14.24
N ALA A 134 -19.15 8.01 14.08
CA ALA A 134 -18.83 9.36 14.54
C ALA A 134 -19.81 9.97 15.54
N SER A 135 -20.48 9.19 16.40
CA SER A 135 -21.47 9.73 17.34
C SER A 135 -20.90 10.82 18.30
N ASN A 136 -19.62 10.75 18.63
CA ASN A 136 -18.92 11.70 19.50
C ASN A 136 -17.91 12.59 18.74
N ALA A 137 -17.84 12.50 17.41
CA ALA A 137 -16.89 13.24 16.61
C ALA A 137 -17.17 14.76 16.63
N PRO A 138 -16.16 15.61 16.38
CA PRO A 138 -16.32 17.03 16.15
C PRO A 138 -17.38 17.34 15.08
N ALA A 139 -18.02 18.50 15.16
CA ALA A 139 -19.09 18.88 14.22
C ALA A 139 -18.63 18.86 12.74
N THR A 140 -17.36 19.17 12.47
CA THR A 140 -16.75 19.11 11.15
C THR A 140 -16.65 17.70 10.58
N HIS A 141 -16.59 16.68 11.42
CA HIS A 141 -16.58 15.28 11.00
C HIS A 141 -17.98 14.72 10.76
N ARG A 142 -19.00 15.31 11.40
CA ARG A 142 -20.40 14.91 11.24
C ARG A 142 -21.11 15.62 10.09
N PHE A 143 -20.73 16.86 9.83
CA PHE A 143 -21.34 17.73 8.84
C PHE A 143 -20.26 18.34 7.97
N ASP A 144 -20.07 17.78 6.78
CA ASP A 144 -19.10 18.30 5.83
C ASP A 144 -19.46 19.74 5.43
N PRO A 145 -18.62 20.72 5.71
CA PRO A 145 -18.81 22.09 5.28
C PRO A 145 -18.44 22.31 3.82
N ASN A 146 -17.95 21.27 3.13
CA ASN A 146 -17.46 21.30 1.75
C ASN A 146 -16.38 22.37 1.49
N GLN A 147 -15.53 22.65 2.50
CA GLN A 147 -14.43 23.61 2.36
C GLN A 147 -13.23 23.04 1.62
N PHE A 148 -13.19 21.71 1.50
CA PHE A 148 -12.18 20.98 0.76
C PHE A 148 -12.88 20.14 -0.31
N GLY A 149 -12.73 20.53 -1.56
CA GLY A 149 -13.32 19.86 -2.72
C GLY A 149 -12.28 19.63 -3.82
N THR A 150 -12.76 19.56 -5.07
CA THR A 150 -11.90 19.25 -6.22
C THR A 150 -10.73 20.23 -6.37
N ASP A 151 -10.98 21.53 -6.26
CA ASP A 151 -9.93 22.56 -6.44
C ASP A 151 -8.85 22.47 -5.35
N GLU A 152 -9.26 22.35 -4.10
CA GLU A 152 -8.36 22.24 -2.96
C GLU A 152 -7.58 20.92 -3.01
N PHE A 153 -8.23 19.82 -3.42
CA PHE A 153 -7.55 18.53 -3.58
C PHE A 153 -6.49 18.56 -4.69
N VAL A 154 -6.82 19.11 -5.85
CA VAL A 154 -5.84 19.26 -6.94
C VAL A 154 -4.70 20.19 -6.53
N HIS A 155 -4.99 21.25 -5.77
CA HIS A 155 -3.96 22.10 -5.19
C HIS A 155 -3.03 21.30 -4.25
N PHE A 156 -3.59 20.48 -3.37
CA PHE A 156 -2.81 19.58 -2.51
C PHE A 156 -1.91 18.64 -3.32
N CYS A 157 -2.45 18.00 -4.35
CA CYS A 157 -1.66 17.15 -5.25
C CYS A 157 -0.50 17.92 -5.90
N ARG A 158 -0.73 19.15 -6.38
CA ARG A 158 0.32 20.00 -6.97
C ARG A 158 1.40 20.39 -5.96
N LEU A 159 1.02 20.69 -4.72
CA LEU A 159 1.97 21.01 -3.65
C LEU A 159 2.89 19.85 -3.31
N THR A 160 2.37 18.63 -3.38
CA THR A 160 3.08 17.39 -3.00
C THR A 160 3.77 16.69 -4.17
N GLY A 161 3.39 17.01 -5.41
CA GLY A 161 3.87 16.38 -6.64
C GLY A 161 3.10 15.12 -7.04
N GLY A 162 2.03 14.75 -6.32
CA GLY A 162 1.18 13.62 -6.64
C GLY A 162 0.18 13.92 -7.77
N GLN A 163 -0.23 12.90 -8.51
CA GLN A 163 -1.34 13.01 -9.46
C GLN A 163 -2.68 12.79 -8.76
N PRO A 164 -3.72 13.55 -9.09
CA PRO A 164 -5.03 13.33 -8.55
C PRO A 164 -5.66 12.05 -9.13
N TYR A 165 -6.25 11.25 -8.25
CA TYR A 165 -7.12 10.13 -8.56
C TYR A 165 -8.48 10.40 -7.92
N LEU A 166 -9.52 10.64 -8.74
CA LEU A 166 -10.87 10.98 -8.29
C LEU A 166 -11.79 9.77 -8.40
N ALA A 167 -12.49 9.42 -7.32
CA ALA A 167 -13.45 8.33 -7.28
C ALA A 167 -14.88 8.85 -7.44
N ALA A 168 -15.57 8.38 -8.48
CA ALA A 168 -16.91 8.81 -8.84
C ALA A 168 -17.98 8.10 -8.01
N ASN A 169 -19.07 8.82 -7.72
CA ASN A 169 -20.26 8.32 -7.07
C ASN A 169 -21.13 7.55 -8.09
N VAL A 170 -21.18 6.22 -7.95
CA VAL A 170 -22.03 5.37 -8.80
C VAL A 170 -23.35 4.97 -8.12
N ARG A 171 -23.46 5.22 -6.81
CA ARG A 171 -24.66 4.84 -6.04
C ARG A 171 -25.80 5.85 -6.18
N SER A 172 -25.50 7.14 -6.07
CA SER A 172 -26.54 8.17 -5.94
C SER A 172 -26.50 9.25 -7.02
N LEU A 173 -25.51 9.25 -7.91
CA LEU A 173 -25.43 10.17 -9.04
C LEU A 173 -25.50 9.43 -10.38
N PRO A 174 -26.09 10.05 -11.42
CA PRO A 174 -26.10 9.47 -12.76
C PRO A 174 -24.72 9.59 -13.43
N ALA A 175 -24.44 8.72 -14.41
CA ALA A 175 -23.20 8.74 -15.19
C ALA A 175 -22.93 10.09 -15.88
N GLU A 176 -23.97 10.88 -16.19
CA GLU A 176 -23.84 12.23 -16.73
C GLU A 176 -23.06 13.15 -15.77
N GLU A 177 -23.25 13.03 -14.46
CA GLU A 177 -22.51 13.85 -13.49
C GLU A 177 -21.04 13.49 -13.42
N PHE A 178 -20.70 12.22 -13.67
CA PHE A 178 -19.29 11.82 -13.86
C PHE A 178 -18.68 12.51 -15.10
N ASN A 179 -19.37 12.47 -16.24
CA ASN A 179 -18.90 13.15 -17.44
C ASN A 179 -18.71 14.65 -17.21
N ARG A 180 -19.62 15.28 -16.48
CA ARG A 180 -19.52 16.71 -16.11
C ARG A 180 -18.35 16.98 -15.16
N TRP A 181 -18.04 16.06 -14.25
CA TRP A 181 -16.87 16.20 -13.38
C TRP A 181 -15.57 16.10 -14.17
N VAL A 182 -15.48 15.15 -15.12
CA VAL A 182 -14.36 15.08 -16.07
C VAL A 182 -14.27 16.35 -16.91
N GLU A 183 -15.39 16.89 -17.39
CA GLU A 183 -15.45 18.17 -18.12
C GLU A 183 -14.95 19.33 -17.26
N TYR A 184 -15.41 19.43 -16.01
CA TYR A 184 -14.93 20.45 -15.08
C TYR A 184 -13.42 20.40 -14.92
N CYS A 185 -12.87 19.21 -14.72
CA CYS A 185 -11.44 19.02 -14.49
C CYS A 185 -10.59 19.22 -15.74
N ASN A 186 -11.02 18.74 -16.90
CA ASN A 186 -10.12 18.51 -18.04
C ASN A 186 -10.44 19.34 -19.29
N SER A 187 -11.61 19.99 -19.37
CA SER A 187 -11.94 20.78 -20.56
C SER A 187 -11.00 22.00 -20.72
N PRO A 188 -10.64 22.36 -21.96
CA PRO A 188 -9.79 23.52 -22.22
C PRO A 188 -10.38 24.83 -21.69
N ALA A 189 -9.53 25.78 -21.35
CA ALA A 189 -9.94 27.10 -20.90
C ALA A 189 -10.88 27.78 -21.93
N GLY A 190 -12.00 28.37 -21.46
CA GLY A 190 -12.95 29.07 -22.28
C GLY A 190 -13.75 28.20 -23.28
N SER A 191 -13.73 26.87 -23.13
CA SER A 191 -14.41 25.95 -24.04
C SER A 191 -15.82 25.58 -23.58
N THR A 192 -16.06 25.49 -22.28
CA THR A 192 -17.34 25.07 -21.69
C THR A 192 -17.69 25.91 -20.48
N THR A 193 -18.97 25.93 -20.09
CA THR A 193 -19.44 26.61 -18.87
C THR A 193 -18.73 26.04 -17.61
N LEU A 194 -18.42 24.75 -17.61
CA LEU A 194 -17.70 24.15 -16.49
C LEU A 194 -16.20 24.55 -16.45
N ALA A 195 -15.56 24.75 -17.63
CA ALA A 195 -14.24 25.37 -17.70
C ALA A 195 -14.24 26.80 -17.17
N ASP A 196 -15.29 27.59 -17.50
CA ASP A 196 -15.44 28.97 -17.01
C ASP A 196 -15.67 28.97 -15.48
N MET A 197 -16.44 28.00 -14.95
CA MET A 197 -16.64 27.83 -13.51
C MET A 197 -15.32 27.52 -12.81
N ARG A 198 -14.48 26.62 -13.35
CA ARG A 198 -13.14 26.32 -12.84
C ARG A 198 -12.25 27.55 -12.84
N ALA A 199 -12.27 28.33 -13.95
CA ALA A 199 -11.50 29.55 -14.07
C ALA A 199 -11.92 30.61 -13.05
N ALA A 200 -13.23 30.75 -12.81
CA ALA A 200 -13.77 31.63 -11.77
C ALA A 200 -13.37 31.18 -10.34
N GLY A 201 -13.12 29.88 -10.15
CA GLY A 201 -12.54 29.29 -8.91
C GLY A 201 -11.04 29.54 -8.74
N GLY A 202 -10.36 30.12 -9.77
CA GLY A 202 -8.92 30.45 -9.73
C GLY A 202 -8.04 29.57 -10.61
N SER A 203 -8.57 28.60 -11.32
CA SER A 203 -7.81 27.66 -12.17
C SER A 203 -8.28 27.71 -13.62
N SER A 204 -7.70 28.61 -14.43
CA SER A 204 -8.02 28.71 -15.86
C SER A 204 -7.61 27.45 -16.63
N ASP A 205 -6.43 26.92 -16.33
CA ASP A 205 -5.90 25.74 -17.01
C ASP A 205 -6.57 24.45 -16.52
N PRO A 206 -6.70 23.42 -17.37
CA PRO A 206 -7.17 22.11 -16.98
C PRO A 206 -6.37 21.51 -15.82
N PHE A 207 -7.04 20.73 -14.98
CA PHE A 207 -6.39 19.99 -13.91
C PHE A 207 -5.66 18.77 -14.44
N ASP A 208 -6.02 18.30 -15.65
CA ASP A 208 -5.42 17.14 -16.31
C ASP A 208 -5.54 15.84 -15.48
N VAL A 209 -6.68 15.64 -14.85
CA VAL A 209 -6.95 14.44 -14.06
C VAL A 209 -7.02 13.23 -14.97
N ARG A 210 -6.09 12.31 -14.76
CA ARG A 210 -5.96 11.09 -15.54
C ARG A 210 -6.70 9.90 -14.92
N TYR A 211 -6.58 9.72 -13.59
CA TYR A 211 -7.09 8.53 -12.89
C TYR A 211 -8.48 8.78 -12.33
N TRP A 212 -9.40 7.87 -12.66
CA TRP A 212 -10.80 7.97 -12.26
C TRP A 212 -11.33 6.62 -11.80
N GLY A 213 -11.74 6.53 -10.53
CA GLY A 213 -12.48 5.40 -10.00
C GLY A 213 -13.94 5.46 -10.40
N VAL A 214 -14.47 4.34 -10.83
CA VAL A 214 -15.92 4.21 -11.12
C VAL A 214 -16.54 3.45 -9.96
N GLY A 215 -16.94 4.18 -8.92
CA GLY A 215 -17.44 3.63 -7.67
C GLY A 215 -16.36 3.14 -6.72
N ASN A 216 -16.80 2.65 -5.57
CA ASN A 216 -15.99 2.04 -4.53
C ASN A 216 -16.73 0.88 -3.88
N GLU A 217 -16.06 -0.28 -3.67
CA GLU A 217 -16.65 -1.45 -3.00
C GLU A 217 -18.12 -1.68 -3.38
N SER A 218 -18.40 -1.73 -4.68
CA SER A 218 -19.77 -1.71 -5.20
C SER A 218 -20.58 -2.93 -4.78
N TRP A 219 -19.93 -3.99 -4.29
CA TRP A 219 -20.52 -5.13 -3.61
C TRP A 219 -21.06 -4.79 -2.20
N GLY A 220 -20.50 -3.75 -1.59
CA GLY A 220 -20.83 -3.22 -0.26
C GLY A 220 -21.10 -1.72 -0.30
N CYS A 221 -20.64 -0.98 0.69
CA CYS A 221 -20.85 0.49 0.81
C CYS A 221 -22.28 0.94 0.47
N TRP A 222 -23.27 0.08 0.77
CA TRP A 222 -24.71 0.26 0.49
C TRP A 222 -25.10 0.24 -1.00
N GLY A 223 -24.15 -0.01 -1.92
CA GLY A 223 -24.42 -0.25 -3.34
C GLY A 223 -25.03 -1.64 -3.58
N ASN A 224 -24.46 -2.65 -2.96
CA ASN A 224 -24.90 -4.05 -3.01
C ASN A 224 -25.16 -4.58 -4.43
N PHE A 225 -24.34 -4.15 -5.40
CA PHE A 225 -24.45 -4.62 -6.77
C PHE A 225 -24.06 -6.11 -6.87
N LEU A 226 -24.71 -6.83 -7.77
CA LEU A 226 -24.15 -8.04 -8.34
C LEU A 226 -23.05 -7.67 -9.36
N PRO A 227 -22.06 -8.54 -9.63
CA PRO A 227 -20.95 -8.19 -10.53
C PRO A 227 -21.39 -7.84 -11.95
N GLN A 228 -22.48 -8.46 -12.45
CA GLN A 228 -23.06 -8.17 -13.77
C GLN A 228 -23.80 -6.83 -13.80
N GLU A 229 -24.43 -6.45 -12.69
CA GLU A 229 -25.09 -5.14 -12.53
C GLU A 229 -24.04 -4.05 -12.50
N TYR A 230 -22.99 -4.24 -11.71
CA TYR A 230 -21.88 -3.29 -11.67
C TYR A 230 -21.17 -3.17 -13.02
N ALA A 231 -20.97 -4.28 -13.75
CA ALA A 231 -20.40 -4.23 -15.10
C ALA A 231 -21.28 -3.43 -16.08
N ALA A 232 -22.60 -3.47 -15.91
CA ALA A 232 -23.52 -2.66 -16.68
C ALA A 232 -23.40 -1.18 -16.32
N GLU A 233 -23.30 -0.87 -15.03
CA GLU A 233 -23.10 0.50 -14.55
C GLU A 233 -21.74 1.07 -14.96
N PHE A 234 -20.67 0.31 -14.79
CA PHE A 234 -19.33 0.71 -15.27
C PHE A 234 -19.34 1.12 -16.75
N ARG A 235 -20.00 0.31 -17.62
CA ARG A 235 -20.12 0.66 -19.06
C ARG A 235 -20.87 1.97 -19.27
N ARG A 236 -21.87 2.29 -18.47
CA ARG A 236 -22.59 3.57 -18.57
C ARG A 236 -21.68 4.74 -18.23
N TYR A 237 -20.88 4.61 -17.20
CA TYR A 237 -19.90 5.62 -16.79
C TYR A 237 -18.75 5.75 -17.79
N ALA A 238 -18.28 4.64 -18.36
CA ALA A 238 -17.19 4.64 -19.34
C ALA A 238 -17.62 5.08 -20.74
N ALA A 239 -18.94 5.09 -21.03
CA ALA A 239 -19.44 5.39 -22.36
C ALA A 239 -19.26 6.86 -22.74
N TRP A 240 -18.49 7.12 -23.81
CA TRP A 240 -18.33 8.46 -24.40
C TRP A 240 -17.79 9.54 -23.45
N VAL A 241 -17.03 9.13 -22.42
CA VAL A 241 -16.37 10.10 -21.54
C VAL A 241 -15.34 10.89 -22.34
N PRO A 242 -15.44 12.23 -22.38
CA PRO A 242 -14.53 13.03 -23.19
C PRO A 242 -13.15 13.12 -22.52
N GLY A 243 -12.10 12.70 -23.23
CA GLY A 243 -10.72 12.73 -22.72
C GLY A 243 -9.99 14.06 -22.95
N TYR A 244 -10.59 15.00 -23.71
CA TYR A 244 -9.98 16.30 -24.04
C TYR A 244 -8.54 16.19 -24.56
N GLY A 245 -8.28 15.17 -25.42
CA GLY A 245 -6.97 14.91 -26.01
C GLY A 245 -6.01 14.13 -25.12
N LYS A 246 -6.45 13.69 -23.94
CA LYS A 246 -5.66 12.85 -23.01
C LYS A 246 -6.41 11.56 -22.70
N PRO A 247 -5.71 10.41 -22.63
CA PRO A 247 -6.34 9.16 -22.25
C PRO A 247 -6.73 9.19 -20.76
N LEU A 248 -7.97 8.82 -20.47
CA LEU A 248 -8.42 8.58 -19.10
C LEU A 248 -8.09 7.14 -18.69
N SER A 249 -7.68 6.97 -17.46
CA SER A 249 -7.43 5.68 -16.83
C SER A 249 -8.58 5.36 -15.88
N LEU A 250 -9.58 4.62 -16.38
CA LEU A 250 -10.74 4.23 -15.58
C LEU A 250 -10.44 3.00 -14.74
N ILE A 251 -10.68 3.10 -13.45
CA ILE A 251 -10.46 2.03 -12.49
C ILE A 251 -11.81 1.51 -12.02
N ALA A 252 -12.06 0.23 -12.28
CA ALA A 252 -13.29 -0.43 -11.88
C ALA A 252 -13.21 -0.90 -10.43
N SER A 253 -14.31 -0.75 -9.69
CA SER A 253 -14.48 -1.36 -8.37
C SER A 253 -14.42 -2.89 -8.49
N GLY A 254 -13.58 -3.51 -7.71
CA GLY A 254 -13.34 -4.94 -7.74
C GLY A 254 -14.07 -5.71 -6.63
N PRO A 255 -13.61 -6.92 -6.31
CA PRO A 255 -14.27 -7.84 -5.40
C PRO A 255 -14.09 -7.48 -3.93
N ASN A 256 -14.89 -8.12 -3.07
CA ASN A 256 -14.59 -8.20 -1.65
C ASN A 256 -13.50 -9.26 -1.42
N SER A 257 -12.27 -8.83 -1.18
CA SER A 257 -11.13 -9.69 -0.89
C SER A 257 -10.98 -10.84 -1.90
N ASP A 258 -11.18 -12.10 -1.51
CA ASP A 258 -10.99 -13.32 -2.31
C ASP A 258 -12.23 -13.76 -3.12
N ASP A 259 -13.23 -12.90 -3.31
CA ASP A 259 -14.41 -13.23 -4.11
C ASP A 259 -14.10 -13.33 -5.61
N LEU A 260 -13.60 -14.48 -6.02
CA LEU A 260 -13.34 -14.80 -7.44
C LEU A 260 -14.62 -14.84 -8.29
N ASN A 261 -15.80 -15.08 -7.70
CA ASN A 261 -17.05 -15.06 -8.44
C ASN A 261 -17.42 -13.65 -8.89
N TRP A 262 -17.14 -12.63 -8.05
CA TRP A 262 -17.29 -11.23 -8.44
C TRP A 262 -16.40 -10.92 -9.65
N THR A 263 -15.12 -11.24 -9.58
CA THR A 263 -14.16 -11.00 -10.66
C THR A 263 -14.60 -11.67 -11.95
N ARG A 264 -14.94 -12.96 -11.91
CA ARG A 264 -15.45 -13.70 -13.07
C ARG A 264 -16.71 -13.05 -13.65
N GLY A 265 -17.69 -12.77 -12.82
CA GLY A 265 -18.96 -12.19 -13.25
C GLY A 265 -18.81 -10.84 -13.90
N PHE A 266 -17.91 -9.98 -13.41
CA PHE A 266 -17.61 -8.67 -13.98
C PHE A 266 -16.97 -8.80 -15.38
N PHE A 267 -15.86 -9.57 -15.49
CA PHE A 267 -15.14 -9.72 -16.74
C PHE A 267 -15.95 -10.45 -17.83
N GLU A 268 -16.69 -11.50 -17.46
CA GLU A 268 -17.60 -12.17 -18.40
C GLU A 268 -18.70 -11.25 -18.92
N ALA A 269 -19.26 -10.40 -18.05
CA ALA A 269 -20.30 -9.46 -18.45
C ALA A 269 -19.77 -8.38 -19.41
N LEU A 270 -18.53 -7.94 -19.24
CA LEU A 270 -17.86 -7.05 -20.19
C LEU A 270 -17.55 -7.77 -21.51
N ALA A 271 -16.96 -8.97 -21.46
CA ALA A 271 -16.56 -9.75 -22.63
C ALA A 271 -17.74 -10.06 -23.57
N ARG A 272 -18.93 -10.32 -23.02
CA ARG A 272 -20.17 -10.51 -23.80
C ARG A 272 -20.53 -9.32 -24.69
N LYS A 273 -20.01 -8.13 -24.41
CA LYS A 273 -20.22 -6.89 -25.17
C LYS A 273 -19.06 -6.55 -26.11
N GLY A 274 -18.05 -7.37 -26.14
CA GLY A 274 -16.88 -7.24 -26.99
C GLY A 274 -15.60 -6.84 -26.24
N LYS A 275 -14.46 -7.11 -26.87
CA LYS A 275 -13.12 -6.86 -26.31
C LYS A 275 -12.90 -5.38 -25.95
N ASP A 276 -13.47 -4.46 -26.73
CA ASP A 276 -13.36 -3.01 -26.48
C ASP A 276 -13.90 -2.59 -25.10
N GLN A 277 -14.85 -3.35 -24.55
CA GLN A 277 -15.39 -3.07 -23.22
C GLN A 277 -14.39 -3.43 -22.13
N ILE A 278 -13.61 -4.50 -22.31
CA ILE A 278 -12.50 -4.86 -21.40
C ILE A 278 -11.41 -3.79 -21.50
N ASN A 279 -11.05 -3.37 -22.73
CA ASN A 279 -10.03 -2.36 -22.96
C ASN A 279 -10.38 -0.96 -22.43
N SER A 280 -11.65 -0.71 -22.08
CA SER A 280 -12.06 0.53 -21.41
C SER A 280 -11.66 0.56 -19.92
N VAL A 281 -11.31 -0.58 -19.33
CA VAL A 281 -10.84 -0.71 -17.96
C VAL A 281 -9.32 -0.58 -17.92
N TYR A 282 -8.79 0.45 -17.28
CA TYR A 282 -7.36 0.58 -17.01
C TYR A 282 -6.92 -0.32 -15.87
N GLY A 283 -7.69 -0.33 -14.78
CA GLY A 283 -7.38 -1.07 -13.58
C GLY A 283 -8.59 -1.68 -12.91
N PHE A 284 -8.38 -2.80 -12.24
CA PHE A 284 -9.38 -3.50 -11.46
C PHE A 284 -8.98 -3.47 -10.00
N ALA A 285 -9.80 -2.83 -9.15
CA ALA A 285 -9.45 -2.57 -7.77
C ALA A 285 -9.49 -3.86 -6.92
N LEU A 286 -8.51 -4.01 -6.05
CA LEU A 286 -8.50 -4.98 -4.95
C LEU A 286 -8.35 -4.23 -3.64
N HIS A 287 -9.10 -4.63 -2.61
CA HIS A 287 -8.94 -4.14 -1.26
C HIS A 287 -8.50 -5.28 -0.35
N HIS A 288 -7.52 -5.03 0.50
CA HIS A 288 -7.07 -6.01 1.48
C HIS A 288 -6.72 -5.35 2.81
N TYR A 289 -7.54 -5.63 3.81
CA TYR A 289 -7.27 -5.27 5.19
C TYR A 289 -6.89 -6.50 6.00
N ALA A 290 -5.75 -6.44 6.69
CA ALA A 290 -5.33 -7.45 7.65
C ALA A 290 -6.03 -7.19 8.99
N TRP A 291 -7.16 -7.83 9.23
CA TRP A 291 -8.01 -7.56 10.38
C TRP A 291 -8.27 -8.79 11.26
N ASN A 292 -8.37 -9.98 10.67
CA ASN A 292 -8.80 -11.17 11.41
C ASN A 292 -7.64 -11.88 12.10
N LEU A 293 -7.36 -11.49 13.35
CA LEU A 293 -6.35 -12.12 14.20
C LEU A 293 -6.94 -13.24 15.10
N ALA A 294 -8.20 -13.61 14.91
CA ALA A 294 -8.85 -14.65 15.70
C ALA A 294 -8.41 -16.08 15.35
N ARG A 295 -7.51 -16.26 14.41
CA ARG A 295 -6.90 -17.57 14.09
C ARG A 295 -7.92 -18.65 13.72
N GLY A 296 -8.96 -18.24 12.97
CA GLY A 296 -10.05 -19.12 12.54
C GLY A 296 -11.13 -19.38 13.58
N LYS A 297 -11.06 -18.74 14.75
CA LYS A 297 -12.08 -18.90 15.82
C LYS A 297 -13.38 -18.16 15.50
N THR A 298 -13.33 -17.11 14.70
CA THR A 298 -14.48 -16.33 14.25
C THR A 298 -14.21 -15.69 12.90
N GLN A 299 -15.28 -15.41 12.15
CA GLN A 299 -15.28 -14.54 10.97
C GLN A 299 -16.07 -13.25 11.22
N ASP A 300 -16.49 -13.02 12.46
CA ASP A 300 -17.17 -11.82 12.87
C ASP A 300 -16.18 -10.64 12.83
N TRP A 301 -16.56 -9.57 12.14
CA TRP A 301 -15.72 -8.40 11.89
C TRP A 301 -15.25 -7.72 13.17
N ASP A 302 -16.10 -7.58 14.17
CA ASP A 302 -15.75 -6.88 15.41
C ASP A 302 -14.93 -7.77 16.36
N GLN A 303 -15.25 -9.08 16.42
CA GLN A 303 -14.58 -10.01 17.31
C GLN A 303 -13.24 -10.52 16.75
N GLY A 304 -13.05 -10.46 15.44
CA GLY A 304 -11.83 -10.92 14.78
C GLY A 304 -10.66 -9.95 14.92
N LYS A 305 -10.92 -8.66 15.09
CA LYS A 305 -9.90 -7.62 15.16
C LYS A 305 -9.01 -7.73 16.39
N GLY A 306 -7.70 -7.57 16.16
CA GLY A 306 -6.71 -7.46 17.22
C GLY A 306 -6.64 -6.07 17.86
N ASP A 307 -5.73 -5.93 18.82
CA ASP A 307 -5.41 -4.66 19.47
C ASP A 307 -4.18 -4.02 18.81
N ALA A 308 -4.20 -2.72 18.58
CA ALA A 308 -3.07 -2.01 17.96
C ALA A 308 -1.85 -1.93 18.87
N LEU A 309 -2.05 -1.77 20.18
CA LEU A 309 -1.00 -1.53 21.17
C LEU A 309 -0.73 -2.72 22.08
N LYS A 310 -1.75 -3.54 22.35
CA LYS A 310 -1.66 -4.68 23.27
C LYS A 310 -1.70 -5.98 22.49
N PHE A 311 -0.52 -6.49 22.13
CA PHE A 311 -0.37 -7.72 21.38
C PHE A 311 0.88 -8.48 21.84
N ASP A 312 0.91 -9.77 21.65
CA ASP A 312 2.09 -10.60 21.91
C ASP A 312 2.81 -10.99 20.60
N ALA A 313 3.84 -11.82 20.71
CA ALA A 313 4.58 -12.30 19.55
C ALA A 313 3.73 -13.16 18.61
N VAL A 314 2.69 -13.83 19.11
CA VAL A 314 1.77 -14.61 18.27
C VAL A 314 0.91 -13.68 17.44
N ASP A 315 0.31 -12.66 18.06
CA ASP A 315 -0.49 -11.65 17.36
C ASP A 315 0.35 -10.86 16.34
N TRP A 316 1.65 -10.65 16.64
CA TRP A 316 2.61 -10.08 15.68
C TRP A 316 2.69 -10.93 14.41
N TYR A 317 2.98 -12.23 14.52
CA TYR A 317 3.11 -13.10 13.35
C TYR A 317 1.78 -13.35 12.65
N GLU A 318 0.67 -13.40 13.37
CA GLU A 318 -0.65 -13.55 12.77
C GLU A 318 -1.05 -12.32 11.92
N LEU A 319 -0.74 -11.10 12.37
CA LEU A 319 -0.98 -9.91 11.54
C LEU A 319 -0.13 -9.96 10.26
N LEU A 320 1.15 -10.28 10.38
CA LEU A 320 2.03 -10.37 9.21
C LEU A 320 1.56 -11.46 8.24
N ARG A 321 1.05 -12.57 8.77
CA ARG A 321 0.45 -13.65 7.96
C ARG A 321 -0.83 -13.21 7.25
N GLU A 322 -1.69 -12.48 7.93
CA GLU A 322 -2.87 -11.87 7.30
C GLU A 322 -2.48 -10.88 6.19
N GLY A 323 -1.45 -10.06 6.42
CA GLY A 323 -0.92 -9.15 5.41
C GLY A 323 -0.40 -9.85 4.16
N GLN A 324 0.25 -11.00 4.32
CA GLN A 324 0.80 -11.77 3.21
C GLN A 324 -0.25 -12.36 2.27
N LYS A 325 -1.50 -12.52 2.71
CA LYS A 325 -2.59 -12.97 1.86
C LYS A 325 -2.80 -12.09 0.62
N ILE A 326 -2.31 -10.85 0.64
CA ILE A 326 -2.39 -9.96 -0.53
C ILE A 326 -1.65 -10.55 -1.75
N GLU A 327 -0.57 -11.31 -1.55
CA GLU A 327 0.16 -11.95 -2.65
C GLU A 327 -0.71 -13.05 -3.30
N ASP A 328 -1.38 -13.87 -2.50
CA ASP A 328 -2.33 -14.89 -2.98
C ASP A 328 -3.53 -14.26 -3.71
N LEU A 329 -4.02 -13.11 -3.21
CA LEU A 329 -5.10 -12.36 -3.86
C LEU A 329 -4.67 -11.83 -5.23
N ILE A 330 -3.50 -11.19 -5.31
CA ILE A 330 -2.92 -10.72 -6.57
C ILE A 330 -2.83 -11.87 -7.56
N ASP A 331 -2.27 -13.00 -7.17
CA ASP A 331 -2.05 -14.15 -8.06
C ASP A 331 -3.36 -14.80 -8.52
N SER A 332 -4.31 -14.99 -7.61
CA SER A 332 -5.58 -15.65 -7.92
C SER A 332 -6.47 -14.80 -8.84
N HIS A 333 -6.61 -13.49 -8.55
CA HIS A 333 -7.38 -12.59 -9.40
C HIS A 333 -6.69 -12.37 -10.76
N TRP A 334 -5.36 -12.18 -10.78
CA TRP A 334 -4.60 -12.06 -12.01
C TRP A 334 -4.77 -13.27 -12.93
N LYS A 335 -4.65 -14.47 -12.37
CA LYS A 335 -4.85 -15.71 -13.11
C LYS A 335 -6.26 -15.80 -13.69
N LEU A 336 -7.27 -15.49 -12.88
CA LEU A 336 -8.66 -15.54 -13.32
C LEU A 336 -8.96 -14.49 -14.40
N MET A 337 -8.45 -13.27 -14.25
CA MET A 337 -8.59 -12.22 -15.25
C MET A 337 -8.00 -12.68 -16.59
N GLY A 338 -6.82 -13.33 -16.58
CA GLY A 338 -6.15 -13.86 -17.78
C GLY A 338 -6.91 -14.95 -18.52
N GLU A 339 -7.92 -15.60 -17.92
CA GLU A 339 -8.81 -16.52 -18.64
C GLU A 339 -9.71 -15.78 -19.65
N ILE A 340 -9.97 -14.48 -19.42
CA ILE A 340 -10.88 -13.65 -20.20
C ILE A 340 -10.13 -12.53 -20.92
N ASP A 341 -9.30 -11.79 -20.22
CA ASP A 341 -8.34 -10.79 -20.72
C ASP A 341 -6.97 -11.45 -20.94
N THR A 342 -6.87 -12.26 -21.98
CA THR A 342 -5.67 -13.08 -22.27
C THR A 342 -4.40 -12.28 -22.53
N GLU A 343 -4.52 -10.99 -22.85
CA GLU A 343 -3.41 -10.06 -23.06
C GLU A 343 -3.07 -9.23 -21.85
N HIS A 344 -3.84 -9.41 -20.76
CA HIS A 344 -3.67 -8.66 -19.52
C HIS A 344 -3.59 -7.13 -19.70
N TYR A 345 -4.50 -6.58 -20.51
CA TYR A 345 -4.63 -5.12 -20.65
C TYR A 345 -5.02 -4.45 -19.35
N VAL A 346 -5.92 -5.10 -18.60
CA VAL A 346 -6.36 -4.62 -17.30
C VAL A 346 -5.36 -5.00 -16.24
N LYS A 347 -4.89 -4.01 -15.49
CA LYS A 347 -3.95 -4.22 -14.38
C LYS A 347 -4.68 -4.26 -13.04
N LEU A 348 -4.06 -4.85 -12.03
CA LEU A 348 -4.56 -4.77 -10.67
C LEU A 348 -4.19 -3.42 -10.05
N VAL A 349 -5.15 -2.87 -9.30
CA VAL A 349 -4.99 -1.69 -8.47
C VAL A 349 -5.33 -2.09 -7.05
N VAL A 350 -4.34 -2.16 -6.15
CA VAL A 350 -4.61 -2.42 -4.74
C VAL A 350 -5.03 -1.12 -4.08
N ASP A 351 -6.31 -0.80 -4.25
CA ASP A 351 -6.85 0.55 -4.05
C ASP A 351 -6.99 0.94 -2.58
N GLU A 352 -7.01 -0.08 -1.70
CA GLU A 352 -6.96 0.07 -0.25
C GLU A 352 -6.20 -1.11 0.38
N TRP A 353 -5.26 -0.80 1.30
CA TRP A 353 -4.55 -1.85 2.03
C TRP A 353 -4.00 -1.33 3.36
N GLY A 354 -3.94 -2.21 4.34
CA GLY A 354 -3.37 -1.92 5.66
C GLY A 354 -3.90 -2.85 6.75
N PRO A 355 -3.39 -2.76 7.97
CA PRO A 355 -3.99 -3.41 9.13
C PRO A 355 -5.22 -2.63 9.61
N TRP A 356 -6.18 -3.36 10.19
CA TRP A 356 -7.37 -2.77 10.79
C TRP A 356 -7.62 -3.40 12.17
N TYR A 357 -7.51 -2.59 13.20
CA TYR A 357 -7.64 -3.00 14.59
C TYR A 357 -8.99 -2.59 15.19
N LYS A 358 -9.29 -3.13 16.37
CA LYS A 358 -10.40 -2.65 17.18
C LYS A 358 -10.11 -1.23 17.69
N PRO A 359 -11.16 -0.40 17.94
CA PRO A 359 -11.01 0.92 18.55
C PRO A 359 -10.29 0.87 19.91
N GLY A 360 -9.64 1.98 20.30
CA GLY A 360 -9.04 2.16 21.61
C GLY A 360 -7.55 2.51 21.60
N SER A 361 -6.98 2.81 20.43
CA SER A 361 -5.60 3.28 20.29
C SER A 361 -5.49 4.70 19.73
N GLU A 362 -6.62 5.39 19.61
CA GLU A 362 -6.72 6.74 19.05
C GLU A 362 -5.94 7.75 19.91
N GLN A 363 -5.13 8.59 19.29
CA GLN A 363 -4.45 9.72 19.95
C GLN A 363 -5.30 10.99 19.92
N THR A 364 -6.26 11.06 18.99
CA THR A 364 -7.18 12.18 18.83
C THR A 364 -8.56 11.79 19.35
N PRO A 365 -9.10 12.47 20.37
CA PRO A 365 -10.42 12.14 20.90
C PRO A 365 -11.52 12.32 19.85
N GLY A 366 -12.31 11.27 19.63
CA GLY A 366 -13.46 11.28 18.75
C GLY A 366 -13.16 11.05 17.27
N ASP A 367 -11.92 10.75 16.90
CA ASP A 367 -11.58 10.34 15.54
C ASP A 367 -11.83 8.84 15.36
N ALA A 368 -12.89 8.52 14.63
CA ALA A 368 -13.22 7.15 14.28
C ALA A 368 -12.16 6.59 13.32
N LEU A 369 -11.83 5.30 13.49
CA LEU A 369 -10.85 4.58 12.70
C LEU A 369 -9.41 5.13 12.75
N GLU A 370 -9.12 6.12 13.60
CA GLU A 370 -7.74 6.43 13.93
C GLU A 370 -7.13 5.25 14.68
N GLN A 371 -5.95 4.85 14.28
CA GLN A 371 -5.13 3.83 14.94
C GLN A 371 -3.74 4.40 15.18
N THR A 372 -3.08 3.92 16.24
CA THR A 372 -1.67 4.27 16.48
C THR A 372 -0.77 3.20 15.83
N PRO A 373 -0.11 3.50 14.70
CA PRO A 373 0.83 2.58 14.08
C PRO A 373 2.08 2.36 14.94
N THR A 374 2.48 1.09 15.11
CA THR A 374 3.64 0.65 15.88
C THR A 374 4.76 0.12 14.98
N MET A 375 5.83 -0.43 15.58
CA MET A 375 6.85 -1.19 14.82
C MET A 375 6.25 -2.37 14.05
N ARG A 376 5.15 -2.98 14.54
CA ARG A 376 4.44 -4.06 13.84
C ARG A 376 3.89 -3.58 12.49
N ASP A 377 3.31 -2.39 12.47
CA ASP A 377 2.75 -1.80 11.26
C ASP A 377 3.85 -1.38 10.26
N ALA A 378 5.01 -0.96 10.75
CA ALA A 378 6.17 -0.69 9.91
C ALA A 378 6.67 -1.97 9.21
N VAL A 379 6.82 -3.07 9.95
CA VAL A 379 7.22 -4.36 9.39
C VAL A 379 6.16 -4.88 8.41
N PHE A 380 4.89 -4.80 8.78
CA PHE A 380 3.76 -5.14 7.89
C PHE A 380 3.82 -4.35 6.58
N SER A 381 3.98 -3.03 6.67
CA SER A 381 4.00 -2.15 5.49
C SER A 381 5.21 -2.41 4.59
N GLY A 382 6.39 -2.65 5.18
CA GLY A 382 7.58 -3.04 4.43
C GLY A 382 7.37 -4.34 3.65
N MET A 383 6.85 -5.38 4.30
CA MET A 383 6.55 -6.66 3.65
C MET A 383 5.51 -6.52 2.52
N THR A 384 4.47 -5.71 2.72
CA THR A 384 3.44 -5.47 1.71
C THR A 384 3.98 -4.72 0.50
N LEU A 385 4.77 -3.66 0.71
CA LEU A 385 5.43 -2.92 -0.38
C LEU A 385 6.42 -3.81 -1.15
N ASP A 386 7.12 -4.72 -0.47
CA ASP A 386 8.00 -5.71 -1.13
C ASP A 386 7.22 -6.67 -2.04
N ILE A 387 6.01 -7.09 -1.63
CA ILE A 387 5.12 -7.89 -2.48
C ILE A 387 4.77 -7.12 -3.76
N PHE A 388 4.39 -5.84 -3.64
CA PHE A 388 4.07 -5.04 -4.82
C PHE A 388 5.29 -4.83 -5.72
N ASN A 389 6.47 -4.57 -5.15
CA ASN A 389 7.72 -4.44 -5.90
C ASN A 389 8.09 -5.71 -6.69
N ARG A 390 7.75 -6.90 -6.18
CA ARG A 390 8.01 -8.17 -6.86
C ARG A 390 6.98 -8.53 -7.93
N ASN A 391 5.84 -7.80 -7.98
CA ASN A 391 4.75 -8.02 -8.93
C ASN A 391 4.50 -6.82 -9.86
N PRO A 392 5.54 -6.20 -10.47
CA PRO A 392 5.40 -4.98 -11.26
C PRO A 392 4.64 -5.18 -12.57
N ASP A 393 4.54 -6.42 -13.06
CA ASP A 393 3.79 -6.82 -14.24
C ASP A 393 2.28 -6.88 -13.97
N LYS A 394 1.87 -7.13 -12.72
CA LYS A 394 0.48 -7.33 -12.31
C LYS A 394 -0.13 -6.08 -11.68
N VAL A 395 0.60 -5.42 -10.77
CA VAL A 395 0.12 -4.30 -9.95
C VAL A 395 0.58 -2.98 -10.54
N ALA A 396 -0.36 -2.20 -11.07
CA ALA A 396 -0.06 -0.88 -11.64
C ALA A 396 -0.12 0.26 -10.61
N MET A 397 -0.87 0.07 -9.52
CA MET A 397 -1.11 1.08 -8.48
C MET A 397 -1.46 0.40 -7.16
N ALA A 398 -1.06 1.03 -6.05
CA ALA A 398 -1.55 0.66 -4.72
C ALA A 398 -1.70 1.92 -3.87
N ASN A 399 -2.76 2.00 -3.05
CA ASN A 399 -3.03 3.16 -2.22
C ASN A 399 -3.13 2.75 -0.75
N CYS A 400 -2.16 3.20 0.06
CA CYS A 400 -2.16 2.93 1.49
C CYS A 400 -3.38 3.58 2.15
N ALA A 401 -4.09 2.84 2.94
CA ALA A 401 -5.27 3.30 3.66
C ALA A 401 -4.94 3.56 5.14
N GLN A 402 -4.85 4.86 5.56
CA GLN A 402 -4.98 6.03 4.73
C GLN A 402 -3.76 6.95 4.95
N LEU A 403 -3.69 8.07 4.24
CA LEU A 403 -2.54 8.96 4.32
C LEU A 403 -2.26 9.49 5.72
N ILE A 404 -3.32 9.92 6.44
CA ILE A 404 -3.23 10.62 7.72
C ILE A 404 -4.45 10.31 8.59
N ASN A 405 -4.26 10.20 9.90
CA ASN A 405 -5.31 10.09 10.94
C ASN A 405 -6.28 8.91 10.81
N CYS A 406 -6.03 7.94 9.96
CA CYS A 406 -6.97 6.83 9.77
C CYS A 406 -6.22 5.55 9.40
N LEU A 407 -6.58 4.44 10.03
CA LEU A 407 -6.06 3.09 9.75
C LEU A 407 -4.51 3.05 9.72
N ASN A 408 -3.91 2.55 8.64
CA ASN A 408 -2.45 2.43 8.48
C ASN A 408 -1.79 3.78 8.10
N SER A 409 -2.07 4.82 8.89
CA SER A 409 -1.68 6.19 8.55
C SER A 409 -0.16 6.43 8.61
N LEU A 410 0.33 7.18 7.62
CA LEU A 410 1.72 7.61 7.58
C LEU A 410 2.00 8.75 8.56
N TYR A 411 0.97 9.53 8.84
CA TYR A 411 1.03 10.72 9.68
C TYR A 411 -0.16 10.77 10.63
N LEU A 412 0.04 11.39 11.79
CA LEU A 412 -1.05 11.81 12.67
C LEU A 412 -0.96 13.32 12.88
N ALA A 413 -2.10 13.99 12.85
CA ALA A 413 -2.19 15.43 13.09
C ALA A 413 -3.45 15.76 13.87
N HIS A 414 -3.32 16.66 14.85
CA HIS A 414 -4.42 17.19 15.61
C HIS A 414 -4.09 18.61 16.07
N GLU A 415 -4.95 19.58 15.70
CA GLU A 415 -4.68 21.00 15.95
C GLU A 415 -3.30 21.41 15.41
N ASP A 416 -2.40 21.94 16.24
CA ASP A 416 -1.04 22.34 15.87
C ASP A 416 0.00 21.21 15.98
N LYS A 417 -0.42 20.00 16.32
CA LYS A 417 0.46 18.84 16.49
C LYS A 417 0.52 18.03 15.19
N PHE A 418 1.70 17.45 14.95
CA PHE A 418 1.94 16.56 13.82
C PHE A 418 3.02 15.54 14.20
N VAL A 419 2.89 14.31 13.72
CA VAL A 419 3.88 13.26 13.94
C VAL A 419 3.97 12.33 12.73
N VAL A 420 5.19 11.93 12.39
CA VAL A 420 5.45 10.86 11.42
C VAL A 420 5.38 9.52 12.14
N THR A 421 4.54 8.63 11.67
CA THR A 421 4.42 7.29 12.24
C THR A 421 5.56 6.37 11.76
N PRO A 422 5.77 5.21 12.37
CA PRO A 422 6.72 4.22 11.85
C PRO A 422 6.42 3.80 10.39
N VAL A 423 5.14 3.81 9.97
CA VAL A 423 4.73 3.54 8.58
C VAL A 423 5.20 4.65 7.64
N GLY A 424 5.08 5.93 8.05
CA GLY A 424 5.58 7.07 7.26
C GLY A 424 7.07 6.97 6.97
N HIS A 425 7.85 6.54 7.95
CA HIS A 425 9.28 6.29 7.76
C HIS A 425 9.56 5.15 6.78
N VAL A 426 8.77 4.08 6.78
CA VAL A 426 8.91 3.00 5.79
C VAL A 426 8.69 3.53 4.37
N PHE A 427 7.66 4.34 4.14
CA PHE A 427 7.44 4.93 2.82
C PHE A 427 8.61 5.82 2.37
N GLU A 428 9.21 6.59 3.27
CA GLU A 428 10.41 7.38 2.97
C GLU A 428 11.60 6.47 2.60
N MET A 429 11.80 5.38 3.31
CA MET A 429 12.86 4.41 3.06
C MET A 429 12.72 3.67 1.72
N TYR A 430 11.48 3.48 1.22
CA TYR A 430 11.20 2.76 -0.02
C TYR A 430 11.24 3.62 -1.29
N VAL A 431 11.41 4.94 -1.17
CA VAL A 431 11.54 5.86 -2.32
C VAL A 431 12.55 5.39 -3.39
N PRO A 432 13.70 4.78 -3.03
CA PRO A 432 14.66 4.30 -4.02
C PRO A 432 14.15 3.24 -5.01
N HIS A 433 13.04 2.57 -4.70
CA HIS A 433 12.44 1.59 -5.62
C HIS A 433 11.56 2.21 -6.71
N GLN A 434 11.03 3.41 -6.50
CA GLN A 434 10.07 4.03 -7.41
C GLN A 434 10.63 4.22 -8.81
N GLY A 435 10.03 3.59 -9.82
CA GLY A 435 10.47 3.65 -11.22
C GLY A 435 11.68 2.78 -11.54
N GLY A 436 12.20 2.03 -10.57
CA GLY A 436 13.32 1.10 -10.75
C GLY A 436 12.91 -0.17 -11.52
N LYS A 437 13.91 -0.84 -12.07
CA LYS A 437 13.76 -2.17 -12.65
C LYS A 437 13.79 -3.19 -11.53
N ALA A 438 12.64 -3.79 -11.21
CA ALA A 438 12.59 -4.90 -10.26
C ALA A 438 13.42 -6.06 -10.77
N VAL A 439 14.25 -6.62 -9.92
CA VAL A 439 15.05 -7.82 -10.21
C VAL A 439 14.76 -8.90 -9.17
N ARG A 440 14.89 -10.16 -9.57
CA ARG A 440 14.67 -11.27 -8.65
C ARG A 440 15.70 -11.25 -7.52
N ALA A 441 15.21 -11.36 -6.29
CA ALA A 441 16.03 -11.58 -5.10
C ALA A 441 15.52 -12.82 -4.36
N ILE A 442 16.44 -13.68 -3.95
CA ILE A 442 16.14 -14.93 -3.25
C ILE A 442 16.64 -14.80 -1.82
N PHE A 443 15.76 -15.01 -0.88
CA PHE A 443 16.03 -14.89 0.54
C PHE A 443 16.10 -16.27 1.17
N TYR A 444 17.27 -16.64 1.70
CA TYR A 444 17.48 -17.87 2.47
C TYR A 444 17.67 -17.49 3.93
N ALA A 445 16.71 -17.85 4.76
CA ALA A 445 16.77 -17.65 6.19
C ALA A 445 16.01 -18.79 6.90
N PRO A 446 16.42 -19.19 8.10
CA PRO A 446 15.68 -20.17 8.88
C PRO A 446 14.25 -19.67 9.14
N PRO A 447 13.25 -20.56 9.09
CA PRO A 447 11.90 -20.20 9.50
C PRO A 447 11.87 -19.85 11.00
N ILE A 448 10.97 -18.97 11.38
CA ILE A 448 10.79 -18.51 12.75
C ILE A 448 9.72 -19.36 13.41
N PRO A 449 10.07 -20.24 14.37
CA PRO A 449 9.09 -21.07 15.05
C PRO A 449 8.31 -20.26 16.09
N TYR A 450 7.01 -20.48 16.15
CA TYR A 450 6.13 -19.95 17.20
C TYR A 450 4.99 -20.92 17.51
N ASP A 451 4.36 -20.77 18.66
CA ASP A 451 3.20 -21.57 19.04
C ASP A 451 1.90 -20.82 18.66
N ARG A 452 1.07 -21.49 17.86
CA ARG A 452 -0.24 -20.98 17.44
C ARG A 452 -1.32 -21.77 18.16
N ASP A 453 -1.75 -21.31 19.31
CA ASP A 453 -2.79 -21.97 20.14
C ASP A 453 -2.46 -23.43 20.46
N GLY A 454 -1.23 -23.72 20.91
CA GLY A 454 -0.76 -25.07 21.24
C GLY A 454 -0.34 -25.89 20.01
N LYS A 455 -0.25 -25.29 18.82
CA LYS A 455 0.23 -25.93 17.60
C LYS A 455 1.54 -25.29 17.14
N PRO A 456 2.66 -26.04 17.10
CA PRO A 456 3.90 -25.55 16.51
C PRO A 456 3.67 -25.07 15.08
N THR A 457 4.08 -23.85 14.80
CA THR A 457 3.89 -23.18 13.51
C THR A 457 5.19 -22.43 13.18
N GLU A 458 5.39 -22.09 11.91
CA GLU A 458 6.56 -21.36 11.44
C GLU A 458 6.14 -20.14 10.64
N PHE A 459 6.94 -19.07 10.73
CA PHE A 459 6.85 -17.90 9.88
C PHE A 459 8.15 -17.77 9.06
N TRP A 460 8.12 -17.08 7.94
CA TRP A 460 9.30 -16.90 7.08
C TRP A 460 10.39 -16.05 7.76
N GLY A 461 11.65 -16.38 7.53
CA GLY A 461 12.76 -15.74 8.22
C GLY A 461 13.09 -14.33 7.73
N LEU A 462 13.24 -14.12 6.44
CA LEU A 462 13.49 -12.81 5.82
C LEU A 462 12.57 -12.56 4.64
N HIS A 463 12.24 -11.29 4.44
CA HIS A 463 11.48 -10.78 3.29
C HIS A 463 12.23 -9.63 2.65
N GLY A 464 11.85 -9.28 1.43
CA GLY A 464 12.42 -8.12 0.78
C GLY A 464 12.13 -8.06 -0.71
N SER A 465 12.66 -7.02 -1.34
CA SER A 465 12.65 -6.81 -2.78
C SER A 465 13.90 -6.09 -3.25
N ALA A 466 14.20 -6.19 -4.54
CA ALA A 466 15.35 -5.55 -5.15
C ALA A 466 14.97 -4.83 -6.45
N SER A 467 15.55 -3.66 -6.68
CA SER A 467 15.41 -2.95 -7.94
C SER A 467 16.69 -2.20 -8.31
N VAL A 468 16.82 -1.89 -9.59
CA VAL A 468 18.03 -1.23 -10.13
C VAL A 468 17.66 0.04 -10.89
N HIS A 469 18.37 1.12 -10.59
CA HIS A 469 18.40 2.37 -11.34
C HIS A 469 19.81 2.60 -11.89
N GLY A 470 20.02 2.33 -13.18
CA GLY A 470 21.36 2.43 -13.76
C GLY A 470 22.34 1.47 -13.08
N LYS A 471 23.25 2.01 -12.26
CA LYS A 471 24.22 1.24 -11.47
C LYS A 471 23.90 1.15 -9.99
N THR A 472 22.83 1.76 -9.55
CA THR A 472 22.43 1.77 -8.14
C THR A 472 21.40 0.66 -7.89
N LEU A 473 21.72 -0.28 -7.02
CA LEU A 473 20.83 -1.30 -6.50
C LEU A 473 20.14 -0.75 -5.25
N ALA A 474 18.82 -0.75 -5.24
CA ALA A 474 18.00 -0.64 -4.04
C ALA A 474 17.59 -2.05 -3.59
N LEU A 475 17.90 -2.41 -2.37
CA LEU A 475 17.54 -3.69 -1.75
C LEU A 475 16.87 -3.41 -0.41
N THR A 476 15.60 -3.80 -0.27
CA THR A 476 14.93 -3.79 1.02
C THR A 476 14.97 -5.17 1.65
N VAL A 477 15.19 -5.20 2.96
CA VAL A 477 15.20 -6.43 3.77
C VAL A 477 14.38 -6.20 5.03
N VAL A 478 13.40 -7.04 5.25
CA VAL A 478 12.58 -7.06 6.45
C VAL A 478 12.92 -8.29 7.27
N ASN A 479 13.35 -8.09 8.52
CA ASN A 479 13.49 -9.15 9.50
C ASN A 479 12.26 -9.16 10.42
N PRO A 480 11.30 -10.06 10.22
CA PRO A 480 10.10 -10.13 11.04
C PRO A 480 10.32 -10.83 12.39
N ASN A 481 11.50 -11.42 12.64
CA ASN A 481 11.80 -12.07 13.90
C ASN A 481 11.83 -11.04 15.04
N VAL A 482 11.02 -11.24 16.06
CA VAL A 482 10.92 -10.31 17.20
C VAL A 482 12.08 -10.44 18.21
N ARG A 483 12.97 -11.42 18.05
CA ARG A 483 14.03 -11.74 19.03
C ARG A 483 15.42 -11.76 18.43
N ASP A 484 15.58 -12.39 17.26
CA ASP A 484 16.88 -12.77 16.75
C ASP A 484 17.34 -11.83 15.62
N VAL A 485 18.60 -11.47 15.69
CA VAL A 485 19.31 -10.82 14.58
C VAL A 485 19.52 -11.83 13.45
N CYS A 486 19.59 -11.37 12.21
CA CYS A 486 19.96 -12.21 11.08
C CYS A 486 21.23 -11.67 10.44
N GLU A 487 22.36 -12.33 10.68
CA GLU A 487 23.61 -12.06 9.95
C GLU A 487 23.51 -12.69 8.57
N THR A 488 23.60 -11.90 7.52
CA THR A 488 23.23 -12.27 6.17
C THR A 488 24.34 -11.94 5.18
N GLU A 489 24.76 -12.93 4.41
CA GLU A 489 25.61 -12.73 3.24
C GLU A 489 24.75 -12.29 2.05
N ILE A 490 25.15 -11.19 1.38
CA ILE A 490 24.44 -10.64 0.22
C ILE A 490 25.33 -10.80 -1.01
N SER A 491 24.83 -11.52 -2.01
CA SER A 491 25.49 -11.72 -3.31
C SER A 491 24.76 -10.95 -4.41
N THR A 492 25.52 -10.24 -5.23
CA THR A 492 25.07 -9.52 -6.42
C THR A 492 25.66 -10.15 -7.70
N GLY A 493 26.11 -11.40 -7.62
CA GLY A 493 26.72 -12.11 -8.74
C GLY A 493 28.04 -11.48 -9.18
N ALA A 494 28.16 -11.21 -10.48
CA ALA A 494 29.38 -10.66 -11.08
C ALA A 494 29.56 -9.15 -10.81
N ALA A 495 28.49 -8.41 -10.58
CA ALA A 495 28.56 -6.98 -10.27
C ALA A 495 28.91 -6.79 -8.80
N LYS A 496 30.10 -6.27 -8.55
CA LYS A 496 30.57 -6.08 -7.15
C LYS A 496 30.10 -4.76 -6.56
N PRO A 497 29.63 -4.75 -5.29
CA PRO A 497 29.39 -3.52 -4.56
C PRO A 497 30.66 -2.67 -4.46
N LYS A 498 30.55 -1.35 -4.68
CA LYS A 498 31.65 -0.38 -4.54
C LYS A 498 31.51 0.50 -3.32
N SER A 499 30.32 1.00 -3.10
CA SER A 499 29.94 1.86 -1.97
C SER A 499 28.45 1.70 -1.72
N GLY A 500 27.96 2.19 -0.62
CA GLY A 500 26.54 2.19 -0.35
C GLY A 500 26.17 2.82 0.98
N MET A 501 24.87 2.99 1.15
CA MET A 501 24.24 3.45 2.37
C MET A 501 23.27 2.39 2.88
N ILE A 502 23.18 2.26 4.19
CA ILE A 502 22.21 1.41 4.87
C ILE A 502 21.37 2.27 5.80
N THR A 503 20.06 2.15 5.66
CA THR A 503 19.07 2.82 6.51
C THR A 503 18.21 1.76 7.19
N THR A 504 18.17 1.75 8.50
CA THR A 504 17.43 0.74 9.30
C THR A 504 16.44 1.41 10.23
N LEU A 505 15.20 0.96 10.21
CA LEU A 505 14.14 1.26 11.16
C LEU A 505 13.96 0.03 12.07
N SER A 506 14.19 0.20 13.36
CA SER A 506 14.02 -0.85 14.37
C SER A 506 13.87 -0.23 15.75
N ASN A 507 13.20 -0.94 16.65
CA ASN A 507 13.15 -0.62 18.08
C ASN A 507 13.18 -1.93 18.88
N PRO A 508 13.91 -2.00 20.01
CA PRO A 508 13.89 -3.19 20.89
C PRO A 508 12.50 -3.54 21.43
N ASP A 509 11.63 -2.55 21.59
CA ASP A 509 10.23 -2.74 21.94
C ASP A 509 9.39 -2.81 20.66
N ILE A 510 8.79 -3.97 20.39
CA ILE A 510 7.91 -4.19 19.22
C ILE A 510 6.63 -3.38 19.28
N HIS A 511 6.26 -2.85 20.45
CA HIS A 511 5.09 -1.98 20.65
C HIS A 511 5.43 -0.49 20.48
N ALA A 512 6.71 -0.16 20.27
CA ALA A 512 7.13 1.23 20.14
C ALA A 512 6.38 1.95 19.00
N TYR A 513 5.98 3.18 19.26
CA TYR A 513 5.30 4.06 18.33
C TYR A 513 5.67 5.52 18.56
N ASN A 514 5.40 6.37 17.58
CA ASN A 514 5.52 7.81 17.67
C ASN A 514 4.18 8.43 18.09
N SER A 515 4.20 9.40 18.98
CA SER A 515 3.01 10.09 19.48
C SER A 515 3.21 11.61 19.47
N PHE A 516 2.12 12.36 19.67
CA PHE A 516 2.20 13.82 19.81
C PHE A 516 3.09 14.29 20.97
N GLN A 517 3.28 13.44 21.99
CA GLN A 517 4.13 13.72 23.16
C GLN A 517 5.58 13.26 22.94
N GLN A 518 5.79 12.21 22.16
CA GLN A 518 7.09 11.60 21.88
C GLN A 518 7.18 11.29 20.39
N ARG A 519 7.66 12.26 19.62
CA ARG A 519 7.63 12.21 18.14
C ARG A 519 8.65 11.28 17.52
N ASP A 520 9.77 10.99 18.22
CA ASP A 520 10.97 10.37 17.66
C ASP A 520 11.39 9.09 18.40
N VAL A 521 10.43 8.31 18.90
CA VAL A 521 10.68 7.02 19.57
C VAL A 521 11.15 5.96 18.56
N VAL A 522 10.55 5.98 17.36
CA VAL A 522 10.87 5.09 16.24
C VAL A 522 11.26 5.95 15.05
N VAL A 523 12.57 6.01 14.79
CA VAL A 523 13.13 6.79 13.67
C VAL A 523 14.19 5.97 12.93
N PRO A 524 14.33 6.11 11.61
CA PRO A 524 15.35 5.39 10.85
C PRO A 524 16.74 5.92 11.16
N ARG A 525 17.73 5.03 11.12
CA ARG A 525 19.16 5.35 11.29
C ARG A 525 19.90 5.00 10.01
N THR A 526 20.63 5.98 9.48
CA THR A 526 21.40 5.82 8.24
C THR A 526 22.90 5.84 8.55
N SER A 527 23.66 4.95 7.90
CA SER A 527 25.12 4.91 7.95
C SER A 527 25.69 4.42 6.61
N GLU A 528 26.99 4.59 6.44
CA GLU A 528 27.71 4.00 5.30
C GLU A 528 27.72 2.47 5.41
N LEU A 529 27.55 1.81 4.27
CA LEU A 529 27.61 0.36 4.16
C LEU A 529 29.09 -0.08 4.12
N LYS A 530 29.47 -0.93 5.06
CA LYS A 530 30.82 -1.50 5.09
C LYS A 530 30.93 -2.58 4.00
N ILE A 531 31.75 -2.31 2.98
CA ILE A 531 32.01 -3.26 1.90
C ILE A 531 33.37 -3.87 2.11
N GLY A 532 33.41 -5.19 2.28
CA GLY A 532 34.65 -5.95 2.44
C GLY A 532 35.20 -6.43 1.10
N ASP A 533 36.42 -6.95 1.11
CA ASP A 533 37.08 -7.48 -0.11
C ASP A 533 36.48 -8.80 -0.61
N SER A 534 35.76 -9.55 0.25
CA SER A 534 35.28 -10.91 -0.06
C SER A 534 33.76 -10.97 -0.27
N ALA A 535 32.98 -10.69 0.75
CA ALA A 535 31.52 -10.80 0.73
C ALA A 535 30.90 -9.60 1.44
N LEU A 536 29.72 -9.17 0.97
CA LEU A 536 28.91 -8.18 1.68
C LEU A 536 28.10 -8.91 2.77
N VAL A 537 28.48 -8.68 4.02
CA VAL A 537 27.76 -9.24 5.18
C VAL A 537 27.07 -8.11 5.92
N VAL A 538 25.78 -8.27 6.17
CA VAL A 538 24.93 -7.30 6.87
C VAL A 538 24.16 -7.99 7.99
N THR A 539 24.12 -7.35 9.16
CA THR A 539 23.31 -7.83 10.30
C THR A 539 22.00 -7.06 10.35
N PHE A 540 20.88 -7.76 10.19
CA PHE A 540 19.53 -7.19 10.29
C PHE A 540 18.99 -7.37 11.71
N PRO A 541 18.69 -6.26 12.43
CA PRO A 541 18.12 -6.34 13.78
C PRO A 541 16.79 -7.09 13.82
N PRO A 542 16.34 -7.56 15.00
CA PRO A 542 14.98 -8.07 15.18
C PRO A 542 13.96 -6.99 14.85
N ALA A 543 12.77 -7.40 14.41
CA ALA A 543 11.62 -6.53 14.14
C ALA A 543 12.04 -5.27 13.35
N SER A 544 12.69 -5.44 12.19
CA SER A 544 13.31 -4.33 11.47
C SER A 544 12.92 -4.27 10.00
N VAL A 545 12.93 -3.04 9.46
CA VAL A 545 12.92 -2.74 8.04
C VAL A 545 14.23 -2.06 7.69
N THR A 546 14.94 -2.57 6.70
CA THR A 546 16.24 -2.04 6.27
C THR A 546 16.25 -1.82 4.76
N THR A 547 16.75 -0.67 4.33
CA THR A 547 17.00 -0.35 2.92
C THR A 547 18.50 -0.18 2.71
N LEU A 548 19.02 -0.85 1.69
CA LEU A 548 20.39 -0.70 1.21
C LEU A 548 20.35 -0.04 -0.17
N GLN A 549 21.11 1.02 -0.34
CA GLN A 549 21.40 1.62 -1.65
C GLN A 549 22.87 1.35 -1.97
N ILE A 550 23.12 0.56 -3.00
CA ILE A 550 24.44 0.00 -3.30
C ILE A 550 24.85 0.40 -4.72
N GLU A 551 25.97 1.09 -4.84
CA GLU A 551 26.60 1.36 -6.13
C GLU A 551 27.35 0.11 -6.62
N LEU A 552 27.00 -0.36 -7.82
CA LEU A 552 27.57 -1.55 -8.46
C LEU A 552 28.75 -1.17 -9.39
N GLY A 553 29.69 -2.08 -9.47
CA GLY A 553 30.90 -1.94 -10.28
C GLY A 553 30.75 -2.15 -11.76
#